data_910d7b455c8075c68386073c213248ee
#
_entry.id   910d7b455c8075c68386073c213248ee
#
_cell.length_a   1.000
_cell.length_b   1.000
_cell.length_c   1.000
_cell.angle_alpha   90.00
_cell.angle_beta   90.00
_cell.angle_gamma   90.00
#
_symmetry.space_group_name_H-M   'P 1'
#
loop_
_entity.id
_entity.type
_entity.pdbx_description
1 polymer ?
#
loop_
_entity_poly.entity_id
_entity_poly.type
_entity_poly.pdbx_seq_one_letter_code
_entity_poly.pdbx_strand_id
1 'polypeptide(L)'
;MGLGSYWGEVIDVLQEIIPVYDKVNSYISLGKDSEHRKRAIKGRIKNGDKILDAGSGFGNMSKTALDITNGSISIMLYDPLLPMIKNTDRLFEEKPEVACGVFEHVPFKDEQFDAVLSGYSLRDAISLKIAISEMHRILKKDGKWIIVDLGKPDNLITRFGVSFYLKMILPIVAYAAGGKLWLKFATIY
;
A
#
# COMPACT_ATOMS: atom_id res chain seq x y z
N MET A 1 -23.52 2.66 -1.58
CA MET A 1 -22.89 3.99 -1.39
C MET A 1 -21.66 4.02 -2.29
N GLY A 2 -21.45 5.08 -3.09
CA GLY A 2 -20.24 5.23 -3.89
C GLY A 2 -19.06 5.67 -3.01
N LEU A 3 -17.85 5.52 -3.52
CA LEU A 3 -16.59 5.88 -2.84
C LEU A 3 -16.42 7.40 -2.57
N GLY A 4 -17.38 8.24 -2.97
CA GLY A 4 -17.32 9.70 -2.90
C GLY A 4 -16.63 10.35 -4.11
N SER A 5 -16.79 11.67 -4.28
CA SER A 5 -16.24 12.41 -5.43
C SER A 5 -14.71 12.36 -5.47
N TYR A 6 -14.05 12.47 -4.33
CA TYR A 6 -12.59 12.38 -4.22
C TYR A 6 -12.04 11.09 -4.85
N TRP A 7 -12.59 9.92 -4.47
CA TRP A 7 -12.14 8.65 -5.02
C TRP A 7 -12.48 8.46 -6.49
N GLY A 8 -13.55 9.10 -6.99
CA GLY A 8 -13.87 9.07 -8.42
C GLY A 8 -12.75 9.67 -9.27
N GLU A 9 -12.26 10.84 -8.90
CA GLU A 9 -11.17 11.51 -9.62
C GLU A 9 -9.82 10.78 -9.45
N VAL A 10 -9.52 10.31 -8.24
CA VAL A 10 -8.27 9.60 -7.92
C VAL A 10 -8.19 8.25 -8.63
N ILE A 11 -9.29 7.48 -8.69
CA ILE A 11 -9.32 6.17 -9.34
C ILE A 11 -8.96 6.28 -10.82
N ASP A 12 -9.52 7.26 -11.54
CA ASP A 12 -9.26 7.42 -12.97
C ASP A 12 -7.78 7.69 -13.24
N VAL A 13 -7.16 8.58 -12.45
CA VAL A 13 -5.73 8.88 -12.58
C VAL A 13 -4.87 7.67 -12.19
N LEU A 14 -5.21 6.99 -11.10
CA LEU A 14 -4.48 5.80 -10.65
C LEU A 14 -4.54 4.66 -11.68
N GLN A 15 -5.68 4.45 -12.35
CA GLN A 15 -5.80 3.45 -13.41
C GLN A 15 -4.87 3.73 -14.59
N GLU A 16 -4.70 4.99 -14.97
CA GLU A 16 -3.81 5.37 -16.06
C GLU A 16 -2.32 5.14 -15.73
N ILE A 17 -1.93 5.26 -14.47
CA ILE A 17 -0.54 5.12 -14.04
C ILE A 17 -0.15 3.68 -13.65
N ILE A 18 -1.11 2.73 -13.61
CA ILE A 18 -0.84 1.30 -13.33
C ILE A 18 0.41 0.77 -14.04
N PRO A 19 0.63 1.02 -15.36
CA PRO A 19 1.79 0.47 -16.07
C PRO A 19 3.15 0.94 -15.54
N VAL A 20 3.21 2.09 -14.88
CA VAL A 20 4.43 2.69 -14.36
C VAL A 20 4.49 2.74 -12.83
N TYR A 21 3.44 2.30 -12.16
CA TYR A 21 3.24 2.45 -10.71
C TYR A 21 4.39 1.86 -9.88
N ASP A 22 4.74 0.59 -10.10
CA ASP A 22 5.83 -0.06 -9.35
C ASP A 22 7.19 0.59 -9.63
N LYS A 23 7.42 0.99 -10.88
CA LYS A 23 8.66 1.66 -11.28
C LYS A 23 8.83 3.00 -10.58
N VAL A 24 7.74 3.78 -10.50
CA VAL A 24 7.74 5.07 -9.80
C VAL A 24 7.94 4.89 -8.30
N ASN A 25 7.25 3.93 -7.68
CA ASN A 25 7.42 3.63 -6.25
C ASN A 25 8.86 3.18 -5.94
N SER A 26 9.50 2.42 -6.84
CA SER A 26 10.90 2.07 -6.70
C SER A 26 11.81 3.30 -6.70
N TYR A 27 11.57 4.29 -7.55
CA TYR A 27 12.32 5.54 -7.52
C TYR A 27 12.05 6.36 -6.25
N ILE A 28 10.80 6.49 -5.81
CA ILE A 28 10.44 7.19 -4.56
C ILE A 28 11.19 6.58 -3.37
N SER A 29 11.30 5.26 -3.32
CA SER A 29 11.97 4.52 -2.24
C SER A 29 13.48 4.35 -2.43
N LEU A 30 14.06 4.90 -3.51
CA LEU A 30 15.45 4.67 -3.93
C LEU A 30 15.77 3.16 -4.10
N GLY A 31 14.81 2.38 -4.58
CA GLY A 31 14.91 0.92 -4.76
C GLY A 31 14.86 0.10 -3.48
N LYS A 32 14.57 0.72 -2.32
CA LYS A 32 14.58 0.06 -1.00
C LYS A 32 13.21 -0.38 -0.52
N ASP A 33 12.17 -0.22 -1.31
CA ASP A 33 10.79 -0.55 -0.95
C ASP A 33 10.62 -2.02 -0.51
N SER A 34 11.25 -2.96 -1.20
CA SER A 34 11.24 -4.38 -0.81
C SER A 34 11.95 -4.63 0.53
N GLU A 35 13.09 -3.97 0.78
CA GLU A 35 13.81 -4.08 2.05
C GLU A 35 12.99 -3.51 3.21
N HIS A 36 12.34 -2.36 2.99
CA HIS A 36 11.46 -1.75 3.99
C HIS A 36 10.31 -2.68 4.37
N ARG A 37 9.63 -3.31 3.38
CA ARG A 37 8.57 -4.29 3.63
C ARG A 37 9.08 -5.49 4.43
N LYS A 38 10.20 -6.10 3.99
CA LYS A 38 10.82 -7.24 4.70
C LYS A 38 11.14 -6.90 6.15
N ARG A 39 11.75 -5.75 6.39
CA ARG A 39 12.10 -5.29 7.74
C ARG A 39 10.87 -5.05 8.61
N ALA A 40 9.80 -4.50 8.03
CA ALA A 40 8.57 -4.24 8.76
C ALA A 40 7.83 -5.54 9.14
N ILE A 41 7.83 -6.55 8.27
CA ILE A 41 7.06 -7.78 8.47
C ILE A 41 7.83 -8.81 9.33
N LYS A 42 9.16 -8.90 9.17
CA LYS A 42 9.98 -9.93 9.80
C LYS A 42 9.78 -10.00 11.33
N GLY A 43 9.42 -11.18 11.82
CA GLY A 43 9.20 -11.47 13.24
C GLY A 43 7.91 -10.88 13.83
N ARG A 44 7.02 -10.31 13.00
CA ARG A 44 5.75 -9.74 13.45
C ARG A 44 4.54 -10.54 13.05
N ILE A 45 4.66 -11.37 12.04
CA ILE A 45 3.65 -12.33 11.60
C ILE A 45 4.12 -13.76 11.88
N LYS A 46 3.19 -14.71 11.96
CA LYS A 46 3.41 -16.12 12.28
C LYS A 46 2.75 -17.02 11.25
N ASN A 47 3.21 -18.26 11.15
CA ASN A 47 2.52 -19.29 10.36
C ASN A 47 1.10 -19.48 10.89
N GLY A 48 0.14 -19.60 10.00
CA GLY A 48 -1.28 -19.71 10.31
C GLY A 48 -2.02 -18.39 10.50
N ASP A 49 -1.34 -17.24 10.51
CA ASP A 49 -1.98 -15.93 10.63
C ASP A 49 -2.92 -15.68 9.44
N LYS A 50 -4.09 -15.11 9.74
CA LYS A 50 -5.01 -14.55 8.76
C LYS A 50 -4.73 -13.05 8.61
N ILE A 51 -4.35 -12.63 7.42
CA ILE A 51 -3.81 -11.30 7.15
C ILE A 51 -4.68 -10.54 6.15
N LEU A 52 -4.96 -9.26 6.43
CA LEU A 52 -5.50 -8.31 5.49
C LEU A 52 -4.37 -7.40 4.98
N ASP A 53 -4.22 -7.28 3.67
CA ASP A 53 -3.38 -6.25 3.04
C ASP A 53 -4.28 -5.10 2.61
N ALA A 54 -4.34 -4.04 3.43
CA ALA A 54 -5.22 -2.90 3.25
C ALA A 54 -4.51 -1.79 2.47
N GLY A 55 -5.10 -1.39 1.33
CA GLY A 55 -4.43 -0.59 0.30
C GLY A 55 -3.35 -1.41 -0.39
N SER A 56 -3.71 -2.65 -0.77
CA SER A 56 -2.76 -3.66 -1.23
C SER A 56 -2.12 -3.36 -2.59
N GLY A 57 -2.82 -2.59 -3.44
CA GLY A 57 -2.42 -2.44 -4.83
C GLY A 57 -2.29 -3.80 -5.51
N PHE A 58 -1.10 -4.11 -6.00
CA PHE A 58 -0.80 -5.43 -6.58
C PHE A 58 -0.48 -6.53 -5.55
N GLY A 59 -0.41 -6.23 -4.26
CA GLY A 59 -0.11 -7.20 -3.21
C GLY A 59 1.37 -7.35 -2.86
N ASN A 60 2.17 -6.31 -3.05
CA ASN A 60 3.61 -6.38 -2.76
C ASN A 60 3.94 -6.63 -1.27
N MET A 61 3.13 -6.11 -0.32
CA MET A 61 3.25 -6.43 1.11
C MET A 61 2.92 -7.89 1.37
N SER A 62 1.82 -8.37 0.80
CA SER A 62 1.35 -9.75 0.87
C SER A 62 2.37 -10.75 0.30
N LYS A 63 2.94 -10.47 -0.88
CA LYS A 63 4.00 -11.32 -1.46
C LYS A 63 5.19 -11.42 -0.52
N THR A 64 5.61 -10.29 0.07
CA THR A 64 6.70 -10.28 1.05
C THR A 64 6.37 -11.10 2.30
N ALA A 65 5.12 -11.05 2.77
CA ALA A 65 4.66 -11.83 3.91
C ALA A 65 4.67 -13.35 3.62
N LEU A 66 4.17 -13.75 2.45
CA LEU A 66 4.21 -15.14 1.97
C LEU A 66 5.64 -15.68 1.87
N ASP A 67 6.55 -14.89 1.29
CA ASP A 67 7.95 -15.28 1.17
C ASP A 67 8.63 -15.49 2.53
N ILE A 68 8.31 -14.67 3.53
CA ILE A 68 8.85 -14.77 4.89
C ILE A 68 8.31 -16.00 5.62
N THR A 69 7.06 -16.39 5.36
CA THR A 69 6.35 -17.49 6.03
C THR A 69 6.31 -18.78 5.23
N ASN A 70 7.01 -18.85 4.09
CA ASN A 70 6.97 -19.98 3.16
C ASN A 70 5.53 -20.38 2.77
N GLY A 71 4.67 -19.40 2.54
CA GLY A 71 3.28 -19.62 2.14
C GLY A 71 2.32 -20.04 3.26
N SER A 72 2.77 -20.14 4.51
CA SER A 72 1.98 -20.68 5.62
C SER A 72 1.04 -19.66 6.29
N ILE A 73 0.44 -18.75 5.52
CA ILE A 73 -0.51 -17.73 5.99
C ILE A 73 -1.69 -17.61 5.02
N SER A 74 -2.83 -17.11 5.52
CA SER A 74 -3.99 -16.76 4.69
C SER A 74 -4.01 -15.27 4.43
N ILE A 75 -4.13 -14.86 3.17
CA ILE A 75 -4.10 -13.46 2.76
C ILE A 75 -5.37 -13.06 2.03
N MET A 76 -5.87 -11.87 2.38
CA MET A 76 -6.89 -11.15 1.63
C MET A 76 -6.35 -9.80 1.19
N LEU A 77 -6.44 -9.49 -0.10
CA LEU A 77 -6.10 -8.18 -0.65
C LEU A 77 -7.31 -7.27 -0.61
N TYR A 78 -7.12 -6.03 -0.19
CA TYR A 78 -8.17 -5.03 -0.08
C TYR A 78 -7.70 -3.69 -0.62
N ASP A 79 -8.34 -3.20 -1.68
CA ASP A 79 -7.93 -1.98 -2.38
C ASP A 79 -9.12 -1.36 -3.13
N PRO A 80 -9.24 -0.02 -3.22
CA PRO A 80 -10.26 0.61 -4.04
C PRO A 80 -10.07 0.41 -5.54
N LEU A 81 -8.86 0.08 -5.99
CA LEU A 81 -8.51 -0.08 -7.40
C LEU A 81 -8.68 -1.52 -7.87
N LEU A 82 -9.91 -1.86 -8.25
CA LEU A 82 -10.24 -3.20 -8.75
C LEU A 82 -9.28 -3.70 -9.87
N PRO A 83 -8.80 -2.87 -10.82
CA PRO A 83 -7.82 -3.31 -11.81
C PRO A 83 -6.49 -3.76 -11.20
N MET A 84 -6.05 -3.17 -10.09
CA MET A 84 -4.81 -3.60 -9.42
C MET A 84 -4.97 -4.97 -8.77
N ILE A 85 -6.00 -5.16 -7.95
CA ILE A 85 -6.23 -6.42 -7.23
C ILE A 85 -6.63 -7.58 -8.15
N LYS A 86 -7.09 -7.30 -9.36
CA LYS A 86 -7.35 -8.34 -10.39
C LYS A 86 -6.10 -8.75 -11.17
N ASN A 87 -5.07 -7.92 -11.21
CA ASN A 87 -3.82 -8.16 -11.95
C ASN A 87 -2.68 -8.64 -11.03
N THR A 88 -3.00 -9.53 -10.09
CA THR A 88 -2.05 -10.07 -9.11
C THR A 88 -1.32 -11.31 -9.61
N ASP A 89 -1.73 -11.91 -10.73
CA ASP A 89 -1.17 -13.14 -11.30
C ASP A 89 0.36 -13.09 -11.51
N ARG A 90 0.90 -11.89 -11.68
CA ARG A 90 2.34 -11.66 -11.80
C ARG A 90 3.14 -11.86 -10.49
N LEU A 91 2.47 -11.85 -9.33
CA LEU A 91 3.10 -11.97 -8.02
C LEU A 91 2.74 -13.25 -7.29
N PHE A 92 1.61 -13.86 -7.61
CA PHE A 92 1.07 -15.01 -6.88
C PHE A 92 0.83 -16.17 -7.84
N GLU A 93 1.27 -17.37 -7.46
CA GLU A 93 0.99 -18.62 -8.19
C GLU A 93 -0.49 -19.00 -8.03
N GLU A 94 -1.02 -18.86 -6.80
CA GLU A 94 -2.44 -19.00 -6.50
C GLU A 94 -3.06 -17.64 -6.22
N LYS A 95 -4.22 -17.37 -6.81
CA LYS A 95 -4.92 -16.09 -6.62
C LYS A 95 -5.34 -15.91 -5.16
N PRO A 96 -4.89 -14.83 -4.50
CA PRO A 96 -5.37 -14.52 -3.16
C PRO A 96 -6.84 -14.11 -3.18
N GLU A 97 -7.52 -14.23 -2.05
CA GLU A 97 -8.84 -13.62 -1.87
C GLU A 97 -8.74 -12.11 -2.03
N VAL A 98 -9.75 -11.51 -2.67
CA VAL A 98 -9.78 -10.07 -2.95
C VAL A 98 -11.09 -9.44 -2.52
N ALA A 99 -11.04 -8.22 -2.00
CA ALA A 99 -12.20 -7.38 -1.74
C ALA A 99 -11.90 -5.95 -2.16
N CYS A 100 -12.92 -5.21 -2.63
CA CYS A 100 -12.76 -3.84 -3.11
C CYS A 100 -13.38 -2.86 -2.12
N GLY A 101 -12.62 -1.81 -1.74
CA GLY A 101 -13.12 -0.75 -0.87
C GLY A 101 -12.01 0.14 -0.30
N VAL A 102 -12.39 1.06 0.58
CA VAL A 102 -11.55 2.09 1.19
C VAL A 102 -11.36 1.84 2.68
N PHE A 103 -10.32 2.43 3.26
CA PHE A 103 -10.00 2.27 4.69
C PHE A 103 -11.14 2.63 5.64
N GLU A 104 -12.01 3.56 5.25
CA GLU A 104 -13.10 4.07 6.06
C GLU A 104 -14.35 3.18 6.10
N HIS A 105 -14.42 2.17 5.21
CA HIS A 105 -15.58 1.29 5.09
C HIS A 105 -15.12 -0.13 4.79
N VAL A 106 -14.65 -0.82 5.82
CA VAL A 106 -14.08 -2.16 5.69
C VAL A 106 -15.16 -3.22 5.93
N PRO A 107 -15.52 -4.06 4.94
CA PRO A 107 -16.67 -4.98 5.01
C PRO A 107 -16.34 -6.29 5.76
N PHE A 108 -15.50 -6.22 6.77
CA PHE A 108 -15.11 -7.38 7.57
C PHE A 108 -15.65 -7.30 8.99
N LYS A 109 -15.79 -8.47 9.62
CA LYS A 109 -16.25 -8.59 11.00
C LYS A 109 -15.18 -8.07 11.97
N ASP A 110 -15.61 -7.73 13.17
CA ASP A 110 -14.72 -7.43 14.28
C ASP A 110 -13.79 -8.62 14.57
N GLU A 111 -12.58 -8.35 15.01
CA GLU A 111 -11.61 -9.34 15.44
C GLU A 111 -11.38 -10.48 14.43
N GLN A 112 -11.33 -10.15 13.15
CA GLN A 112 -11.23 -11.16 12.06
C GLN A 112 -9.79 -11.50 11.69
N PHE A 113 -8.83 -10.57 11.81
CA PHE A 113 -7.47 -10.69 11.31
C PHE A 113 -6.42 -10.71 12.42
N ASP A 114 -5.40 -11.56 12.27
CA ASP A 114 -4.24 -11.62 13.15
C ASP A 114 -3.26 -10.46 12.88
N ALA A 115 -3.18 -10.04 11.62
CA ALA A 115 -2.44 -8.85 11.22
C ALA A 115 -3.13 -8.09 10.08
N VAL A 116 -2.91 -6.78 10.06
CA VAL A 116 -3.20 -5.91 8.91
C VAL A 116 -1.90 -5.36 8.39
N LEU A 117 -1.71 -5.39 7.09
CA LEU A 117 -0.57 -4.78 6.39
C LEU A 117 -1.05 -3.52 5.67
N SER A 118 -0.22 -2.49 5.61
CA SER A 118 -0.44 -1.32 4.75
C SER A 118 0.90 -0.80 4.26
N GLY A 119 1.11 -0.82 2.95
CA GLY A 119 2.37 -0.43 2.33
C GLY A 119 2.22 0.76 1.40
N TYR A 120 2.64 1.94 1.83
CA TYR A 120 2.60 3.20 1.05
C TYR A 120 1.19 3.63 0.64
N SER A 121 0.16 3.26 1.40
CA SER A 121 -1.25 3.45 1.05
C SER A 121 -2.05 4.23 2.10
N LEU A 122 -1.60 4.28 3.36
CA LEU A 122 -2.36 4.90 4.44
C LEU A 122 -2.57 6.41 4.26
N ARG A 123 -1.66 7.08 3.55
CA ARG A 123 -1.78 8.50 3.17
C ARG A 123 -2.97 8.79 2.27
N ASP A 124 -3.51 7.78 1.58
CA ASP A 124 -4.64 7.92 0.67
C ASP A 124 -5.99 7.81 1.40
N ALA A 125 -5.98 7.56 2.72
CA ALA A 125 -7.18 7.60 3.55
C ALA A 125 -7.72 9.03 3.64
N ILE A 126 -9.03 9.21 3.36
CA ILE A 126 -9.72 10.50 3.47
C ILE A 126 -9.80 10.94 4.94
N SER A 127 -10.06 9.97 5.82
CA SER A 127 -10.12 10.19 7.26
C SER A 127 -9.24 9.17 7.99
N LEU A 128 -8.03 9.59 8.33
CA LEU A 128 -7.11 8.75 9.09
C LEU A 128 -7.72 8.26 10.41
N LYS A 129 -8.53 9.08 11.07
CA LYS A 129 -9.22 8.70 12.32
C LYS A 129 -10.17 7.53 12.11
N ILE A 130 -10.99 7.56 11.04
CA ILE A 130 -11.93 6.48 10.73
C ILE A 130 -11.15 5.24 10.29
N ALA A 131 -10.13 5.40 9.43
CA ALA A 131 -9.27 4.32 8.99
C ALA A 131 -8.62 3.59 10.18
N ILE A 132 -8.06 4.33 11.16
CA ILE A 132 -7.49 3.75 12.38
C ILE A 132 -8.55 2.97 13.18
N SER A 133 -9.76 3.53 13.33
CA SER A 133 -10.86 2.87 14.05
C SER A 133 -11.26 1.56 13.38
N GLU A 134 -11.38 1.54 12.04
CA GLU A 134 -11.74 0.34 11.29
C GLU A 134 -10.64 -0.72 11.36
N MET A 135 -9.37 -0.33 11.18
CA MET A 135 -8.25 -1.28 11.31
C MET A 135 -8.18 -1.89 12.71
N HIS A 136 -8.41 -1.07 13.75
CA HIS A 136 -8.48 -1.57 15.13
C HIS A 136 -9.66 -2.53 15.33
N ARG A 137 -10.83 -2.21 14.78
CA ARG A 137 -12.04 -3.05 14.90
C ARG A 137 -11.86 -4.44 14.32
N ILE A 138 -11.25 -4.55 13.13
CA ILE A 138 -11.08 -5.84 12.45
C ILE A 138 -9.90 -6.68 12.94
N LEU A 139 -8.97 -6.07 13.68
CA LEU A 139 -7.86 -6.79 14.31
C LEU A 139 -8.35 -7.57 15.52
N LYS A 140 -7.90 -8.82 15.63
CA LYS A 140 -8.05 -9.63 16.85
C LYS A 140 -7.36 -8.97 18.03
N LYS A 141 -7.73 -9.39 19.24
CA LYS A 141 -6.97 -9.04 20.44
C LYS A 141 -5.49 -9.44 20.24
N ASP A 142 -4.58 -8.53 20.54
CA ASP A 142 -3.13 -8.66 20.32
C ASP A 142 -2.71 -8.74 18.82
N GLY A 143 -3.65 -8.54 17.90
CA GLY A 143 -3.37 -8.38 16.47
C GLY A 143 -2.50 -7.16 16.17
N LYS A 144 -1.83 -7.15 15.04
CA LYS A 144 -0.86 -6.09 14.70
C LYS A 144 -1.22 -5.40 13.40
N TRP A 145 -1.18 -4.08 13.41
CA TRP A 145 -1.16 -3.30 12.18
C TRP A 145 0.29 -2.94 11.81
N ILE A 146 0.76 -3.45 10.69
CA ILE A 146 2.12 -3.27 10.18
C ILE A 146 2.08 -2.27 9.03
N ILE A 147 2.62 -1.09 9.28
CA ILE A 147 2.59 0.04 8.33
C ILE A 147 4.00 0.29 7.80
N VAL A 148 4.11 0.42 6.49
CA VAL A 148 5.30 0.94 5.79
C VAL A 148 4.87 2.15 5.00
N ASP A 149 5.34 3.32 5.37
CA ASP A 149 5.00 4.56 4.67
C ASP A 149 6.15 5.58 4.73
N LEU A 150 6.04 6.64 3.92
CA LEU A 150 7.01 7.73 3.90
C LEU A 150 6.81 8.62 5.12
N GLY A 151 7.78 8.59 6.02
CA GLY A 151 7.82 9.46 7.19
C GLY A 151 8.49 10.79 6.88
N LYS A 152 8.04 11.85 7.57
CA LYS A 152 8.70 13.15 7.56
C LYS A 152 9.90 13.09 8.51
N PRO A 153 11.14 13.34 8.04
CA PRO A 153 12.31 13.32 8.92
C PRO A 153 12.23 14.38 10.02
N ASP A 154 12.62 14.03 11.22
CA ASP A 154 12.68 14.94 12.37
C ASP A 154 13.85 15.94 12.25
N ASN A 155 14.98 15.48 11.69
CA ASN A 155 16.15 16.32 11.47
C ASN A 155 15.94 17.28 10.29
N LEU A 156 16.17 18.58 10.50
CA LEU A 156 15.97 19.63 9.48
C LEU A 156 16.82 19.44 8.22
N ILE A 157 18.06 18.98 8.36
CA ILE A 157 18.97 18.78 7.22
C ILE A 157 18.47 17.62 6.36
N THR A 158 18.14 16.50 7.00
CA THR A 158 17.58 15.32 6.29
C THR A 158 16.25 15.66 5.65
N ARG A 159 15.40 16.44 6.35
CA ARG A 159 14.11 16.91 5.83
C ARG A 159 14.27 17.81 4.60
N PHE A 160 15.25 18.73 4.62
CA PHE A 160 15.57 19.53 3.45
C PHE A 160 16.05 18.67 2.29
N GLY A 161 16.98 17.74 2.53
CA GLY A 161 17.49 16.81 1.51
C GLY A 161 16.39 15.94 0.89
N VAL A 162 15.51 15.35 1.72
CA VAL A 162 14.34 14.57 1.23
C VAL A 162 13.38 15.47 0.45
N SER A 163 13.07 16.67 0.96
CA SER A 163 12.19 17.61 0.27
C SER A 163 12.76 18.06 -1.07
N PHE A 164 14.07 18.32 -1.13
CA PHE A 164 14.77 18.66 -2.37
C PHE A 164 14.72 17.49 -3.38
N TYR A 165 15.00 16.27 -2.91
CA TYR A 165 14.92 15.07 -3.74
C TYR A 165 13.52 14.90 -4.34
N LEU A 166 12.48 14.92 -3.50
CA LEU A 166 11.09 14.71 -3.93
C LEU A 166 10.57 15.82 -4.87
N LYS A 167 10.98 17.08 -4.65
CA LYS A 167 10.48 18.21 -5.43
C LYS A 167 11.28 18.49 -6.70
N MET A 168 12.57 18.22 -6.70
CA MET A 168 13.47 18.62 -7.79
C MET A 168 14.01 17.42 -8.58
N ILE A 169 14.46 16.36 -7.91
CA ILE A 169 15.13 15.24 -8.56
C ILE A 169 14.11 14.20 -9.04
N LEU A 170 13.20 13.82 -8.17
CA LEU A 170 12.22 12.77 -8.47
C LEU A 170 11.36 13.08 -9.72
N PRO A 171 10.83 14.30 -9.93
CA PRO A 171 10.08 14.62 -11.14
C PRO A 171 10.88 14.41 -12.42
N ILE A 172 12.18 14.75 -12.42
CA ILE A 172 13.06 14.58 -13.58
C ILE A 172 13.29 13.10 -13.87
N VAL A 173 13.64 12.32 -12.84
CA VAL A 173 13.89 10.88 -12.95
C VAL A 173 12.62 10.15 -13.37
N ALA A 174 11.50 10.49 -12.78
CA ALA A 174 10.23 9.85 -13.07
C ALA A 174 9.65 10.23 -14.44
N TYR A 175 9.88 11.47 -14.90
CA TYR A 175 9.57 11.86 -16.28
C TYR A 175 10.41 11.07 -17.29
N ALA A 176 11.70 10.92 -17.02
CA ALA A 176 12.59 10.10 -17.86
C ALA A 176 12.19 8.62 -17.90
N ALA A 177 11.59 8.11 -16.80
CA ALA A 177 11.19 6.72 -16.65
C ALA A 177 9.77 6.40 -17.14
N GLY A 178 8.82 7.32 -16.97
CA GLY A 178 7.39 7.13 -17.22
C GLY A 178 6.79 8.11 -18.26
N GLY A 179 7.58 9.06 -18.77
CA GLY A 179 7.11 10.02 -19.76
C GLY A 179 5.97 10.91 -19.22
N LYS A 180 4.99 11.20 -20.10
CA LYS A 180 3.84 12.06 -19.75
C LYS A 180 2.93 11.47 -18.64
N LEU A 181 2.94 10.16 -18.41
CA LEU A 181 2.15 9.53 -17.33
C LEU A 181 2.61 9.97 -15.94
N TRP A 182 3.90 10.31 -15.78
CA TRP A 182 4.41 10.87 -14.55
C TRP A 182 3.74 12.20 -14.14
N LEU A 183 3.42 13.06 -15.09
CA LEU A 183 2.78 14.35 -14.78
C LEU A 183 1.42 14.14 -14.10
N LYS A 184 0.69 13.09 -14.47
CA LYS A 184 -0.56 12.71 -13.81
C LYS A 184 -0.33 12.17 -12.39
N PHE A 185 0.73 11.39 -12.20
CA PHE A 185 1.11 10.91 -10.86
C PHE A 185 1.42 12.08 -9.91
N ALA A 186 2.12 13.11 -10.37
CA ALA A 186 2.46 14.29 -9.58
C ALA A 186 1.25 15.12 -9.13
N THR A 187 0.07 14.94 -9.73
CA THR A 187 -1.16 15.64 -9.31
C THR A 187 -1.85 14.97 -8.12
N ILE A 188 -1.47 13.73 -7.77
CA ILE A 188 -2.05 12.98 -6.64
C ILE A 188 -1.20 13.16 -5.35
N TYR A 189 0.06 13.54 -5.48
CA TYR A 189 1.03 13.72 -4.39
C TYR A 189 1.51 15.16 -4.30
#